data_1162f1ee46eaafc30b4a5fa835a63f71
#
_entry.id   1162f1ee46eaafc30b4a5fa835a63f71
#
_cell.length_a   1.000
_cell.length_b   1.000
_cell.length_c   1.000
_cell.angle_alpha   90.00
_cell.angle_beta   90.00
_cell.angle_gamma   90.00
#
_symmetry.space_group_name_H-M   'P 1'
#
loop_
_entity.id
_entity.type
_entity.pdbx_description
1 polymer ?
#
loop_
_entity_poly.entity_id
_entity_poly.type
_entity_poly.pdbx_seq_one_letter_code
_entity_poly.pdbx_strand_id
1 'polypeptide(L)'
;MSRPALLAVLVMVAVVCGCRTLPAPPVAAQSWEARRAQLQGRDHFQIKGRVAVAAAQEGFTASVRWMQNGTQSQLALDGPLGVGGLRVTTDGTTLVLVNAHGERLDSEAARAELKMRLGFDAPLASLRFWILGVPDPSSPAVEVVDVERRLTSLQQSDWQIEYADYVAVKGEWLPGRMTLRRADVRVRLIVDHWDS
;
A
#
# COMPACT_ATOMS: atom_id res chain seq x y z
N MET A 1 -75.12 10.38 43.35
CA MET A 1 -74.63 9.17 42.68
C MET A 1 -73.71 9.67 41.61
N SER A 2 -72.63 9.87 41.89
CA SER A 2 -71.22 9.36 41.80
C SER A 2 -70.60 9.71 40.45
N ARG A 3 -69.87 10.83 40.39
CA ARG A 3 -69.11 11.39 39.32
C ARG A 3 -67.58 11.16 39.47
N PRO A 4 -67.09 9.96 39.75
CA PRO A 4 -65.62 9.77 39.72
C PRO A 4 -65.09 8.81 38.62
N ALA A 5 -65.92 8.39 37.66
CA ALA A 5 -65.47 7.39 36.68
C ALA A 5 -64.95 7.96 35.34
N LEU A 6 -65.00 9.28 35.12
CA LEU A 6 -64.58 9.92 33.83
C LEU A 6 -63.21 10.58 33.87
N LEU A 7 -62.52 10.62 35.01
CA LEU A 7 -61.17 11.23 35.15
C LEU A 7 -60.02 10.26 35.04
N ALA A 8 -60.32 8.96 35.05
CA ALA A 8 -59.25 7.91 34.96
C ALA A 8 -58.85 7.50 33.55
N VAL A 9 -59.59 7.90 32.50
CA VAL A 9 -59.26 7.51 31.08
C VAL A 9 -58.39 8.54 30.35
N LEU A 10 -58.21 9.75 30.90
CA LEU A 10 -57.47 10.83 30.20
C LEU A 10 -55.99 10.89 30.53
N VAL A 11 -55.45 10.01 31.37
CA VAL A 11 -54.03 10.04 31.79
C VAL A 11 -53.17 8.98 31.09
N MET A 12 -53.75 8.10 30.27
CA MET A 12 -53.02 6.95 29.70
C MET A 12 -52.66 7.10 28.20
N VAL A 13 -52.67 8.31 27.62
CA VAL A 13 -52.35 8.53 26.19
C VAL A 13 -51.07 9.36 25.97
N ALA A 14 -50.30 9.63 26.97
CA ALA A 14 -49.13 10.50 26.81
C ALA A 14 -47.83 9.84 27.28
N VAL A 15 -47.34 8.77 26.66
CA VAL A 15 -45.89 8.45 26.65
C VAL A 15 -45.61 7.40 25.54
N VAL A 16 -45.70 7.75 24.28
CA VAL A 16 -44.96 7.08 23.23
C VAL A 16 -44.26 8.15 22.39
N CYS A 17 -43.41 8.93 23.06
CA CYS A 17 -42.38 9.68 22.37
C CYS A 17 -41.24 8.70 22.05
N GLY A 18 -41.47 7.81 21.10
CA GLY A 18 -40.41 6.98 20.55
C GLY A 18 -39.35 7.88 19.93
N CYS A 19 -38.17 7.96 20.53
CA CYS A 19 -37.00 8.53 19.91
C CYS A 19 -36.76 7.78 18.61
N ARG A 20 -37.21 8.31 17.46
CA ARG A 20 -36.74 7.91 16.15
C ARG A 20 -35.28 8.31 16.10
N THR A 21 -34.37 7.38 16.37
CA THR A 21 -32.97 7.50 16.01
C THR A 21 -32.96 7.63 14.50
N LEU A 22 -32.70 8.83 13.99
CA LEU A 22 -32.45 9.04 12.58
C LEU A 22 -31.26 8.16 12.23
N PRO A 23 -31.32 7.37 11.12
CA PRO A 23 -30.16 6.67 10.65
C PRO A 23 -29.03 7.68 10.49
N ALA A 24 -27.84 7.37 11.02
CA ALA A 24 -26.67 8.19 10.79
C ALA A 24 -26.52 8.37 9.27
N PRO A 25 -26.26 9.58 8.78
CA PRO A 25 -26.03 9.78 7.35
C PRO A 25 -24.92 8.81 6.92
N PRO A 26 -25.04 8.18 5.74
CA PRO A 26 -23.98 7.29 5.25
C PRO A 26 -22.68 8.06 5.31
N VAL A 27 -21.66 7.47 5.97
CA VAL A 27 -20.30 8.05 6.00
C VAL A 27 -19.95 8.33 4.54
N ALA A 28 -19.83 9.61 4.19
CA ALA A 28 -19.54 10.01 2.82
C ALA A 28 -18.26 9.28 2.42
N ALA A 29 -18.35 8.45 1.37
CA ALA A 29 -17.21 7.68 0.91
C ALA A 29 -16.06 8.66 0.63
N GLN A 30 -14.93 8.45 1.27
CA GLN A 30 -13.75 9.31 1.17
C GLN A 30 -13.40 9.56 -0.31
N SER A 31 -13.12 10.80 -0.72
CA SER A 31 -12.72 11.09 -2.10
C SER A 31 -11.37 10.43 -2.42
N TRP A 32 -11.07 10.25 -3.72
CA TRP A 32 -9.76 9.74 -4.13
C TRP A 32 -8.62 10.63 -3.62
N GLU A 33 -8.77 11.94 -3.72
CA GLU A 33 -7.78 12.92 -3.27
C GLU A 33 -7.50 12.81 -1.77
N ALA A 34 -8.54 12.65 -0.96
CA ALA A 34 -8.41 12.48 0.47
C ALA A 34 -7.74 11.14 0.81
N ARG A 35 -8.13 10.05 0.14
CA ARG A 35 -7.50 8.75 0.28
C ARG A 35 -6.03 8.79 -0.15
N ARG A 36 -5.73 9.39 -1.29
CA ARG A 36 -4.37 9.57 -1.80
C ARG A 36 -3.49 10.31 -0.80
N ALA A 37 -3.96 11.44 -0.29
CA ALA A 37 -3.22 12.24 0.71
C ALA A 37 -2.96 11.44 2.00
N GLN A 38 -3.95 10.69 2.49
CA GLN A 38 -3.81 9.83 3.66
C GLN A 38 -2.74 8.74 3.44
N LEU A 39 -2.77 8.04 2.31
CA LEU A 39 -1.81 6.98 2.00
C LEU A 39 -0.41 7.53 1.69
N GLN A 40 -0.31 8.68 1.03
CA GLN A 40 0.98 9.37 0.82
C GLN A 40 1.64 9.79 2.14
N GLY A 41 0.84 10.15 3.15
CA GLY A 41 1.32 10.44 4.50
C GLY A 41 1.67 9.21 5.34
N ARG A 42 1.41 7.99 4.85
CA ARG A 42 1.73 6.77 5.59
C ARG A 42 3.23 6.49 5.53
N ASP A 43 3.88 6.57 6.66
CA ASP A 43 5.32 6.40 6.82
C ASP A 43 5.70 5.17 7.66
N HIS A 44 4.71 4.38 8.10
CA HIS A 44 4.91 3.15 8.84
C HIS A 44 4.08 2.02 8.24
N PHE A 45 4.75 0.99 7.74
CA PHE A 45 4.12 -0.27 7.32
C PHE A 45 5.16 -1.38 7.18
N GLN A 46 4.68 -2.61 7.19
CA GLN A 46 5.49 -3.78 6.83
C GLN A 46 4.73 -4.64 5.84
N ILE A 47 5.46 -5.29 4.95
CA ILE A 47 4.93 -6.32 4.08
C ILE A 47 5.82 -7.55 4.07
N LYS A 48 5.17 -8.68 3.82
CA LYS A 48 5.80 -9.92 3.39
C LYS A 48 5.13 -10.35 2.09
N GLY A 49 5.93 -10.86 1.16
CA GLY A 49 5.39 -11.21 -0.14
C GLY A 49 6.43 -11.89 -1.03
N ARG A 50 6.12 -11.89 -2.31
CA ARG A 50 6.93 -12.50 -3.35
C ARG A 50 7.10 -11.53 -4.50
N VAL A 51 8.29 -11.46 -5.03
CA VAL A 51 8.62 -10.67 -6.21
C VAL A 51 9.13 -11.57 -7.32
N ALA A 52 8.68 -11.32 -8.54
CA ALA A 52 9.24 -11.87 -9.76
C ALA A 52 9.73 -10.72 -10.62
N VAL A 53 10.98 -10.76 -11.01
CA VAL A 53 11.64 -9.78 -11.87
C VAL A 53 11.98 -10.48 -13.19
N ALA A 54 11.71 -9.82 -14.31
CA ALA A 54 12.22 -10.16 -15.62
C ALA A 54 12.81 -8.88 -16.22
N ALA A 55 14.07 -8.93 -16.65
CA ALA A 55 14.78 -7.83 -17.29
C ALA A 55 15.62 -8.40 -18.43
N ALA A 56 15.45 -7.88 -19.64
CA ALA A 56 16.01 -8.45 -20.86
C ALA A 56 15.69 -9.95 -21.01
N GLN A 57 16.70 -10.81 -21.00
CA GLN A 57 16.52 -12.27 -21.13
C GLN A 57 16.67 -13.03 -19.81
N GLU A 58 16.88 -12.30 -18.71
CA GLU A 58 17.09 -12.88 -17.39
C GLU A 58 15.89 -12.59 -16.48
N GLY A 59 15.74 -13.43 -15.47
CA GLY A 59 14.69 -13.24 -14.47
C GLY A 59 14.94 -14.07 -13.23
N PHE A 60 14.36 -13.61 -12.13
CA PHE A 60 14.42 -14.34 -10.87
C PHE A 60 13.12 -14.15 -10.07
N THR A 61 12.96 -15.00 -9.07
CA THR A 61 11.93 -14.86 -8.06
C THR A 61 12.56 -14.84 -6.68
N ALA A 62 11.98 -14.05 -5.77
CA ALA A 62 12.45 -13.95 -4.40
C ALA A 62 11.30 -13.73 -3.44
N SER A 63 11.45 -14.14 -2.19
CA SER A 63 10.64 -13.65 -1.09
C SER A 63 11.06 -12.23 -0.76
N VAL A 64 10.11 -11.36 -0.49
CA VAL A 64 10.36 -9.96 -0.10
C VAL A 64 9.81 -9.69 1.29
N ARG A 65 10.60 -9.00 2.08
CA ARG A 65 10.16 -8.35 3.33
C ARG A 65 10.55 -6.89 3.22
N TRP A 66 9.59 -6.01 3.46
CA TRP A 66 9.81 -4.58 3.46
C TRP A 66 9.27 -3.99 4.75
N MET A 67 10.07 -3.20 5.40
CA MET A 67 9.70 -2.38 6.56
C MET A 67 9.96 -0.91 6.21
N GLN A 68 8.94 -0.09 6.35
CA GLN A 68 9.01 1.36 6.23
C GLN A 68 8.88 1.96 7.62
N ASN A 69 9.78 2.87 7.97
CA ASN A 69 9.77 3.61 9.23
C ASN A 69 10.23 5.04 8.98
N GLY A 70 9.29 5.98 8.96
CA GLY A 70 9.54 7.35 8.54
C GLY A 70 10.04 7.39 7.09
N THR A 71 11.19 7.99 6.87
CA THR A 71 11.87 8.03 5.55
C THR A 71 12.65 6.74 5.25
N GLN A 72 12.95 5.93 6.27
CA GLN A 72 13.80 4.76 6.11
C GLN A 72 13.02 3.55 5.59
N SER A 73 13.49 3.00 4.48
CA SER A 73 13.04 1.73 3.90
C SER A 73 14.08 0.65 4.15
N GLN A 74 13.65 -0.50 4.65
CA GLN A 74 14.48 -1.70 4.77
C GLN A 74 13.84 -2.83 3.98
N LEU A 75 14.52 -3.29 2.94
CA LEU A 75 14.07 -4.37 2.08
C LEU A 75 14.99 -5.57 2.24
N ALA A 76 14.41 -6.75 2.39
CA ALA A 76 15.13 -8.00 2.31
C ALA A 76 14.55 -8.83 1.16
N LEU A 77 15.42 -9.28 0.27
CA LEU A 77 15.10 -10.18 -0.84
C LEU A 77 15.85 -11.49 -0.59
N ASP A 78 15.09 -12.56 -0.43
CA ASP A 78 15.67 -13.90 -0.21
C ASP A 78 15.27 -14.79 -1.41
N GLY A 79 16.25 -15.33 -2.12
CA GLY A 79 16.04 -16.27 -3.23
C GLY A 79 15.44 -17.59 -2.74
N PRO A 80 15.14 -18.54 -3.66
CA PRO A 80 14.64 -19.84 -3.31
C PRO A 80 15.51 -20.53 -2.24
N LEU A 81 14.89 -21.10 -1.21
CA LEU A 81 15.56 -21.76 -0.07
C LEU A 81 16.46 -20.82 0.76
N GLY A 82 16.25 -19.48 0.67
CA GLY A 82 17.06 -18.51 1.43
C GLY A 82 18.45 -18.24 0.86
N VAL A 83 18.76 -18.78 -0.32
CA VAL A 83 20.06 -18.59 -0.98
C VAL A 83 20.11 -17.23 -1.65
N GLY A 84 21.23 -16.52 -1.51
CA GLY A 84 21.47 -15.25 -2.23
C GLY A 84 20.78 -14.01 -1.63
N GLY A 85 20.54 -14.01 -0.32
CA GLY A 85 19.86 -12.90 0.37
C GLY A 85 20.51 -11.54 0.11
N LEU A 86 19.69 -10.53 -0.14
CA LEU A 86 20.05 -9.15 -0.33
C LEU A 86 19.28 -8.28 0.65
N ARG A 87 19.99 -7.46 1.42
CA ARG A 87 19.36 -6.45 2.29
C ARG A 87 19.71 -5.06 1.79
N VAL A 88 18.68 -4.26 1.58
CA VAL A 88 18.79 -2.87 1.12
C VAL A 88 18.19 -1.98 2.19
N THR A 89 18.93 -0.97 2.61
CA THR A 89 18.44 0.09 3.49
C THR A 89 18.62 1.42 2.78
N THR A 90 17.57 2.24 2.72
CA THR A 90 17.63 3.59 2.13
C THR A 90 16.71 4.54 2.87
N ASP A 91 17.11 5.80 2.93
CA ASP A 91 16.27 6.92 3.40
C ASP A 91 15.83 7.83 2.22
N GLY A 92 16.05 7.38 0.99
CA GLY A 92 15.82 8.14 -0.24
C GLY A 92 17.07 8.89 -0.73
N THR A 93 18.03 9.18 0.13
CA THR A 93 19.30 9.86 -0.19
C THR A 93 20.47 8.88 -0.15
N THR A 94 20.59 8.15 0.94
CA THR A 94 21.62 7.14 1.16
C THR A 94 21.10 5.76 0.76
N LEU A 95 21.98 4.90 0.31
CA LEU A 95 21.70 3.51 0.01
C LEU A 95 22.80 2.64 0.61
N VAL A 96 22.39 1.66 1.40
CA VAL A 96 23.27 0.63 1.94
C VAL A 96 22.76 -0.72 1.50
N LEU A 97 23.68 -1.55 1.02
CA LEU A 97 23.39 -2.90 0.58
C LEU A 97 24.27 -3.88 1.37
N VAL A 98 23.68 -4.95 1.87
CA VAL A 98 24.40 -6.08 2.48
C VAL A 98 24.04 -7.34 1.68
N ASN A 99 25.03 -7.99 1.12
CA ASN A 99 24.88 -9.21 0.33
C ASN A 99 24.83 -10.48 1.22
N ALA A 100 24.62 -11.63 0.61
CA ALA A 100 24.56 -12.92 1.28
C ALA A 100 25.85 -13.33 2.04
N HIS A 101 26.99 -12.75 1.70
CA HIS A 101 28.28 -12.99 2.33
C HIS A 101 28.55 -12.04 3.52
N GLY A 102 27.58 -11.13 3.82
CA GLY A 102 27.72 -10.11 4.84
C GLY A 102 28.56 -8.90 4.41
N GLU A 103 28.94 -8.82 3.14
CA GLU A 103 29.66 -7.67 2.60
C GLU A 103 28.73 -6.47 2.53
N ARG A 104 29.19 -5.34 3.07
CA ARG A 104 28.47 -4.07 3.11
C ARG A 104 29.00 -3.14 2.03
N LEU A 105 28.09 -2.64 1.22
CA LEU A 105 28.34 -1.63 0.21
C LEU A 105 27.50 -0.39 0.53
N ASP A 106 28.05 0.80 0.29
CA ASP A 106 27.40 2.07 0.54
C ASP A 106 27.33 2.91 -0.75
N SER A 107 26.31 3.76 -0.80
CA SER A 107 26.13 4.81 -1.81
C SER A 107 26.24 4.30 -3.25
N GLU A 108 27.24 4.75 -4.00
CA GLU A 108 27.41 4.42 -5.43
C GLU A 108 27.68 2.94 -5.66
N ALA A 109 28.55 2.32 -4.85
CA ALA A 109 28.84 0.89 -4.93
C ALA A 109 27.57 0.05 -4.68
N ALA A 110 26.74 0.46 -3.71
CA ALA A 110 25.48 -0.20 -3.42
C ALA A 110 24.48 -0.07 -4.59
N ARG A 111 24.40 1.10 -5.24
CA ARG A 111 23.56 1.31 -6.43
C ARG A 111 24.01 0.47 -7.61
N ALA A 112 25.30 0.44 -7.89
CA ALA A 112 25.87 -0.35 -8.97
C ALA A 112 25.60 -1.85 -8.76
N GLU A 113 25.80 -2.36 -7.55
CA GLU A 113 25.54 -3.76 -7.19
C GLU A 113 24.04 -4.09 -7.29
N LEU A 114 23.16 -3.21 -6.78
CA LEU A 114 21.71 -3.40 -6.87
C LEU A 114 21.26 -3.45 -8.34
N LYS A 115 21.73 -2.51 -9.17
CA LYS A 115 21.45 -2.47 -10.60
C LYS A 115 21.92 -3.72 -11.32
N MET A 116 23.14 -4.17 -11.02
CA MET A 116 23.69 -5.39 -11.60
C MET A 116 22.82 -6.61 -11.26
N ARG A 117 22.37 -6.75 -10.02
CA ARG A 117 21.55 -7.88 -9.58
C ARG A 117 20.12 -7.85 -10.09
N LEU A 118 19.53 -6.67 -10.20
CA LEU A 118 18.15 -6.51 -10.68
C LEU A 118 18.06 -6.45 -12.20
N GLY A 119 19.13 -6.08 -12.89
CA GLY A 119 19.16 -5.80 -14.32
C GLY A 119 18.65 -4.40 -14.70
N PHE A 120 18.27 -3.57 -13.73
CA PHE A 120 17.74 -2.21 -13.94
C PHE A 120 17.90 -1.32 -12.70
N ASP A 121 17.77 -0.01 -12.90
CA ASP A 121 17.73 0.96 -11.80
C ASP A 121 16.37 0.92 -11.12
N ALA A 122 16.32 0.43 -9.87
CA ALA A 122 15.09 0.34 -9.10
C ALA A 122 14.68 1.71 -8.53
N PRO A 123 13.45 2.19 -8.75
CA PRO A 123 12.96 3.48 -8.26
C PRO A 123 12.54 3.39 -6.79
N LEU A 124 13.47 3.10 -5.88
CA LEU A 124 13.18 2.80 -4.47
C LEU A 124 12.40 3.91 -3.76
N ALA A 125 12.68 5.18 -4.08
CA ALA A 125 11.97 6.32 -3.50
C ALA A 125 10.49 6.35 -3.88
N SER A 126 10.15 6.05 -5.12
CA SER A 126 8.77 6.02 -5.60
C SER A 126 8.05 4.72 -5.22
N LEU A 127 8.78 3.60 -5.13
CA LEU A 127 8.19 2.30 -4.78
C LEU A 127 7.46 2.32 -3.44
N ARG A 128 7.92 3.12 -2.45
CA ARG A 128 7.26 3.24 -1.15
C ARG A 128 5.82 3.78 -1.25
N PHE A 129 5.53 4.59 -2.26
CA PHE A 129 4.20 5.11 -2.55
C PHE A 129 3.41 4.14 -3.42
N TRP A 130 4.05 3.61 -4.47
CA TRP A 130 3.38 2.72 -5.40
C TRP A 130 2.85 1.46 -4.73
N ILE A 131 3.58 0.93 -3.74
CA ILE A 131 3.12 -0.25 -3.00
C ILE A 131 1.86 0.01 -2.20
N LEU A 132 1.63 1.25 -1.75
CA LEU A 132 0.42 1.68 -1.07
C LEU A 132 -0.75 1.96 -2.03
N GLY A 133 -0.52 1.87 -3.35
CA GLY A 133 -1.52 2.18 -4.38
C GLY A 133 -1.75 3.67 -4.57
N VAL A 134 -0.70 4.48 -4.44
CA VAL A 134 -0.72 5.93 -4.68
C VAL A 134 0.52 6.39 -5.45
N PRO A 135 0.46 7.51 -6.20
CA PRO A 135 1.63 8.06 -6.86
C PRO A 135 2.64 8.67 -5.87
N ASP A 136 3.88 8.69 -6.26
CA ASP A 136 4.94 9.48 -5.61
C ASP A 136 4.62 10.98 -5.79
N PRO A 137 4.48 11.76 -4.70
CA PRO A 137 4.14 13.18 -4.82
C PRO A 137 5.23 14.05 -5.45
N SER A 138 6.44 13.53 -5.61
CA SER A 138 7.59 14.29 -6.14
C SER A 138 7.58 14.44 -7.67
N SER A 139 6.75 13.70 -8.40
CA SER A 139 6.69 13.76 -9.87
C SER A 139 5.26 13.64 -10.41
N PRO A 140 4.98 14.20 -11.60
CA PRO A 140 3.67 14.08 -12.26
C PRO A 140 3.28 12.61 -12.49
N ALA A 141 1.99 12.34 -12.42
CA ALA A 141 1.43 11.02 -12.61
C ALA A 141 0.14 11.05 -13.42
N VAL A 142 -0.11 9.99 -14.20
CA VAL A 142 -1.42 9.71 -14.81
C VAL A 142 -2.04 8.55 -14.04
N GLU A 143 -3.23 8.79 -13.48
CA GLU A 143 -3.91 7.92 -12.55
C GLU A 143 -5.23 7.42 -13.14
N VAL A 144 -5.51 6.12 -13.06
CA VAL A 144 -6.82 5.54 -13.36
C VAL A 144 -7.32 4.86 -12.09
N VAL A 145 -8.50 5.28 -11.62
CA VAL A 145 -9.12 4.76 -10.40
C VAL A 145 -10.44 4.06 -10.72
N ASP A 146 -10.80 3.07 -9.91
CA ASP A 146 -12.07 2.37 -10.00
C ASP A 146 -13.20 3.11 -9.24
N VAL A 147 -14.38 2.52 -9.27
CA VAL A 147 -15.56 3.07 -8.57
C VAL A 147 -15.43 3.07 -7.06
N GLU A 148 -14.59 2.22 -6.50
CA GLU A 148 -14.21 2.17 -5.08
C GLU A 148 -13.05 3.10 -4.74
N ARG A 149 -12.61 3.94 -5.69
CA ARG A 149 -11.52 4.93 -5.52
C ARG A 149 -10.18 4.29 -5.15
N ARG A 150 -9.86 3.19 -5.86
CA ARG A 150 -8.57 2.51 -5.78
C ARG A 150 -7.87 2.64 -7.13
N LEU A 151 -6.55 2.82 -7.14
CA LEU A 151 -5.79 2.80 -8.39
C LEU A 151 -5.93 1.45 -9.09
N THR A 152 -6.26 1.47 -10.36
CA THR A 152 -6.17 0.30 -11.25
C THR A 152 -4.94 0.40 -12.15
N SER A 153 -4.54 1.62 -12.51
CA SER A 153 -3.33 1.90 -13.29
C SER A 153 -2.71 3.22 -12.87
N LEU A 154 -1.40 3.26 -12.93
CA LEU A 154 -0.58 4.45 -12.67
C LEU A 154 0.52 4.50 -13.70
N GLN A 155 0.71 5.67 -14.32
CA GLN A 155 1.88 5.95 -15.15
C GLN A 155 2.68 7.08 -14.51
N GLN A 156 3.94 6.81 -14.17
CA GLN A 156 4.81 7.78 -13.50
C GLN A 156 6.28 7.46 -13.75
N SER A 157 7.10 8.47 -14.10
CA SER A 157 8.55 8.34 -14.30
C SER A 157 8.94 7.19 -15.23
N ASP A 158 8.29 7.09 -16.40
CA ASP A 158 8.46 6.03 -17.41
C ASP A 158 8.04 4.62 -16.96
N TRP A 159 7.46 4.48 -15.76
CA TRP A 159 6.89 3.24 -15.29
C TRP A 159 5.39 3.21 -15.51
N GLN A 160 4.90 2.06 -15.96
CA GLN A 160 3.49 1.71 -15.96
C GLN A 160 3.24 0.68 -14.86
N ILE A 161 2.34 1.01 -13.94
CA ILE A 161 2.00 0.16 -12.81
C ILE A 161 0.52 -0.25 -12.94
N GLU A 162 0.24 -1.53 -12.89
CA GLU A 162 -1.09 -2.11 -12.86
C GLU A 162 -1.35 -2.73 -11.48
N TYR A 163 -2.50 -2.44 -10.91
CA TYR A 163 -2.92 -2.94 -9.61
C TYR A 163 -4.04 -3.96 -9.75
N ALA A 164 -3.97 -5.03 -8.95
CA ALA A 164 -5.00 -6.05 -8.85
C ALA A 164 -5.07 -6.61 -7.43
N ASP A 165 -6.16 -7.28 -7.11
CA ASP A 165 -6.34 -8.00 -5.84
C ASP A 165 -6.07 -7.10 -4.61
N TYR A 166 -6.84 -6.03 -4.47
CA TYR A 166 -6.84 -5.24 -3.24
C TYR A 166 -7.33 -6.08 -2.05
N VAL A 167 -6.64 -5.95 -0.93
CA VAL A 167 -6.95 -6.66 0.33
C VAL A 167 -7.34 -5.69 1.43
N ALA A 168 -8.26 -6.10 2.28
CA ALA A 168 -8.67 -5.30 3.44
C ALA A 168 -7.66 -5.45 4.58
N VAL A 169 -7.11 -4.33 5.05
CA VAL A 169 -6.16 -4.25 6.15
C VAL A 169 -6.64 -3.20 7.13
N LYS A 170 -7.06 -3.60 8.33
CA LYS A 170 -7.58 -2.68 9.38
C LYS A 170 -8.66 -1.69 8.86
N GLY A 171 -9.54 -2.18 7.96
CA GLY A 171 -10.62 -1.35 7.40
C GLY A 171 -10.23 -0.51 6.17
N GLU A 172 -9.02 -0.62 5.68
CA GLU A 172 -8.52 0.05 4.50
C GLU A 172 -8.14 -0.95 3.41
N TRP A 173 -8.33 -0.59 2.14
CA TRP A 173 -7.97 -1.43 1.01
C TRP A 173 -6.54 -1.11 0.53
N LEU A 174 -5.63 -2.06 0.60
CA LEU A 174 -4.25 -1.94 0.11
C LEU A 174 -4.00 -2.94 -1.03
N PRO A 175 -3.07 -2.64 -1.97
CA PRO A 175 -2.76 -3.56 -3.06
C PRO A 175 -2.28 -4.93 -2.56
N GLY A 176 -2.89 -6.00 -3.05
CA GLY A 176 -2.42 -7.38 -2.86
C GLY A 176 -1.51 -7.83 -4.00
N ARG A 177 -1.66 -7.23 -5.18
CA ARG A 177 -0.83 -7.53 -6.35
C ARG A 177 -0.60 -6.29 -7.18
N MET A 178 0.63 -6.11 -7.64
CA MET A 178 0.98 -5.08 -8.61
C MET A 178 1.98 -5.60 -9.65
N THR A 179 1.89 -5.05 -10.85
CA THR A 179 2.83 -5.32 -11.93
C THR A 179 3.37 -4.00 -12.43
N LEU A 180 4.70 -3.84 -12.41
CA LEU A 180 5.39 -2.67 -12.94
C LEU A 180 6.06 -3.04 -14.24
N ARG A 181 5.99 -2.14 -15.22
CA ARG A 181 6.65 -2.29 -16.54
C ARG A 181 7.37 -1.01 -16.91
N ARG A 182 8.56 -1.17 -17.49
CA ARG A 182 9.33 -0.10 -18.13
C ARG A 182 10.25 -0.72 -19.17
N ALA A 183 10.08 -0.37 -20.44
CA ALA A 183 10.80 -0.98 -21.55
C ALA A 183 10.75 -2.54 -21.49
N ASP A 184 11.87 -3.20 -21.38
CA ASP A 184 12.02 -4.66 -21.28
C ASP A 184 11.97 -5.19 -19.83
N VAL A 185 11.75 -4.31 -18.85
CA VAL A 185 11.67 -4.69 -17.43
C VAL A 185 10.23 -4.95 -17.04
N ARG A 186 10.00 -6.06 -16.37
CA ARG A 186 8.73 -6.40 -15.72
C ARG A 186 8.97 -6.88 -14.31
N VAL A 187 8.33 -6.23 -13.35
CA VAL A 187 8.34 -6.62 -11.95
C VAL A 187 6.91 -6.96 -11.52
N ARG A 188 6.70 -8.15 -10.99
CA ARG A 188 5.42 -8.53 -10.35
C ARG A 188 5.65 -8.69 -8.87
N LEU A 189 4.89 -7.97 -8.08
CA LEU A 189 4.86 -8.10 -6.63
C LEU A 189 3.51 -8.65 -6.18
N ILE A 190 3.55 -9.65 -5.32
CA ILE A 190 2.39 -10.19 -4.60
C ILE A 190 2.65 -9.96 -3.12
N VAL A 191 1.74 -9.27 -2.45
CA VAL A 191 1.80 -9.05 -1.01
C VAL A 191 0.96 -10.12 -0.34
N ASP A 192 1.61 -11.03 0.35
CA ASP A 192 0.96 -12.13 1.08
C ASP A 192 0.47 -11.66 2.46
N HIS A 193 1.13 -10.65 3.04
CA HIS A 193 0.78 -10.11 4.35
C HIS A 193 1.14 -8.63 4.46
N TRP A 194 0.18 -7.85 4.98
CA TRP A 194 0.34 -6.47 5.40
C TRP A 194 0.33 -6.38 6.93
N ASP A 195 1.26 -5.59 7.50
CA ASP A 195 1.27 -5.15 8.88
C ASP A 195 1.45 -3.62 8.91
N SER A 196 0.47 -2.91 9.43
CA SER A 196 0.37 -1.44 9.35
C SER A 196 -0.23 -0.86 10.63
#